data_3e12669baace0ea9928aa62188a0ac90
#
_entry.id   3e12669baace0ea9928aa62188a0ac90
#
_cell.length_a   1.000
_cell.length_b   1.000
_cell.length_c   1.000
_cell.angle_alpha   90.00
_cell.angle_beta   90.00
_cell.angle_gamma   90.00
#
_symmetry.space_group_name_H-M   'P 1'
#
loop_
_entity.id
_entity.type
_entity.pdbx_description
1 polymer ?
#
loop_
_entity_poly.entity_id
_entity_poly.type
_entity_poly.pdbx_seq_one_letter_code
_entity_poly.pdbx_strand_id
1 'polypeptide(L)'
;MPNIRQQKKRVRTAAKERIENLHYRSTAKTLAKRLEAAVKEGDQNRVAAEHRELVRWLDRAAARGALHRNTAARRKAQASRLVAEKR
;
A
#
# COMPACT_ATOMS: atom_id res chain seq x y z
N MET A 1 34.17 -13.35 -12.70
CA MET A 1 33.15 -14.28 -12.22
C MET A 1 32.43 -13.71 -11.01
N PRO A 2 31.12 -13.71 -11.02
CA PRO A 2 30.40 -13.31 -9.80
C PRO A 2 30.72 -14.31 -8.69
N ASN A 3 31.14 -13.79 -7.57
CA ASN A 3 31.49 -14.55 -6.38
C ASN A 3 30.23 -15.26 -5.85
N ILE A 4 30.33 -16.53 -5.50
CA ILE A 4 29.23 -17.32 -4.93
C ILE A 4 28.63 -16.64 -3.72
N ARG A 5 29.43 -16.00 -2.88
CA ARG A 5 28.97 -15.23 -1.73
C ARG A 5 28.04 -14.08 -2.13
N GLN A 6 28.38 -13.37 -3.22
CA GLN A 6 27.54 -12.28 -3.73
C GLN A 6 26.23 -12.80 -4.28
N GLN A 7 26.24 -13.93 -4.96
CA GLN A 7 25.00 -14.55 -5.47
C GLN A 7 24.08 -14.98 -4.33
N LYS A 8 24.63 -15.60 -3.29
CA LYS A 8 23.84 -15.97 -2.11
C LYS A 8 23.25 -14.74 -1.41
N LYS A 9 24.03 -13.68 -1.29
CA LYS A 9 23.56 -12.42 -0.70
C LYS A 9 22.42 -11.81 -1.51
N ARG A 10 22.53 -11.81 -2.85
CA ARG A 10 21.47 -11.32 -3.73
C ARG A 10 20.19 -12.12 -3.59
N VAL A 11 20.29 -13.44 -3.50
CA VAL A 11 19.14 -14.32 -3.33
C VAL A 11 18.43 -14.03 -2.00
N ARG A 12 19.19 -13.87 -0.92
CA ARG A 12 18.63 -13.54 0.40
C ARG A 12 17.95 -12.18 0.38
N THR A 13 18.58 -11.17 -0.23
CA THR A 13 18.05 -9.82 -0.34
C THR A 13 16.76 -9.81 -1.16
N ALA A 14 16.75 -10.53 -2.30
CA ALA A 14 15.57 -10.64 -3.15
C ALA A 14 14.40 -11.31 -2.43
N ALA A 15 14.67 -12.38 -1.66
CA ALA A 15 13.64 -13.06 -0.87
C ALA A 15 13.08 -12.14 0.20
N LYS A 16 13.92 -11.41 0.91
CA LYS A 16 13.51 -10.45 1.93
C LYS A 16 12.66 -9.34 1.33
N GLU A 17 13.09 -8.76 0.21
CA GLU A 17 12.34 -7.73 -0.49
C GLU A 17 10.97 -8.22 -0.94
N ARG A 18 10.89 -9.47 -1.44
CA ARG A 18 9.63 -10.07 -1.87
C ARG A 18 8.65 -10.16 -0.70
N ILE A 19 9.12 -10.59 0.47
CA ILE A 19 8.29 -10.69 1.68
C ILE A 19 7.82 -9.31 2.11
N GLU A 20 8.71 -8.32 2.13
CA GLU A 20 8.37 -6.94 2.48
C GLU A 20 7.36 -6.34 1.49
N ASN A 21 7.55 -6.57 0.18
CA ASN A 21 6.65 -6.07 -0.85
C ASN A 21 5.26 -6.70 -0.72
N LEU A 22 5.20 -7.99 -0.44
CA LEU A 22 3.93 -8.68 -0.21
C LEU A 22 3.22 -8.11 1.01
N HIS A 23 3.97 -7.83 2.09
CA HIS A 23 3.42 -7.21 3.30
C HIS A 23 2.82 -5.84 2.99
N TYR A 24 3.52 -4.99 2.24
CA TYR A 24 3.03 -3.68 1.85
C TYR A 24 1.75 -3.76 1.03
N ARG A 25 1.70 -4.68 0.06
CA ARG A 25 0.52 -4.87 -0.79
C ARG A 25 -0.67 -5.40 -0.01
N SER A 26 -0.44 -6.37 0.86
CA SER A 26 -1.50 -6.97 1.69
C SER A 26 -2.09 -5.95 2.66
N THR A 27 -1.23 -5.14 3.29
CA THR A 27 -1.66 -4.09 4.21
C THR A 27 -2.46 -3.01 3.48
N ALA A 28 -2.01 -2.60 2.29
CA ALA A 28 -2.74 -1.62 1.48
C ALA A 28 -4.14 -2.12 1.15
N LYS A 29 -4.28 -3.39 0.78
CA LYS A 29 -5.58 -4.01 0.50
C LYS A 29 -6.48 -4.02 1.73
N THR A 30 -5.93 -4.35 2.90
CA THR A 30 -6.66 -4.34 4.16
C THR A 30 -7.15 -2.94 4.52
N LEU A 31 -6.28 -1.93 4.37
CA LEU A 31 -6.62 -0.54 4.66
C LEU A 31 -7.70 -0.02 3.70
N ALA A 32 -7.65 -0.43 2.42
CA ALA A 32 -8.68 -0.08 1.45
C ALA A 32 -10.04 -0.65 1.86
N LYS A 33 -10.08 -1.90 2.33
CA LYS A 33 -11.32 -2.51 2.83
C LYS A 33 -11.87 -1.81 4.07
N ARG A 34 -10.98 -1.39 4.97
CA ARG A 34 -11.39 -0.62 6.15
C ARG A 34 -12.02 0.71 5.75
N LEU A 35 -11.44 1.37 4.76
CA LEU A 35 -11.98 2.62 4.23
C LEU A 35 -13.38 2.40 3.65
N GLU A 36 -13.55 1.35 2.85
CA GLU A 36 -14.86 1.01 2.27
C GLU A 36 -15.91 0.77 3.38
N ALA A 37 -15.52 0.04 4.42
CA ALA A 37 -16.41 -0.22 5.54
C ALA A 37 -16.80 1.06 6.27
N ALA A 38 -15.84 1.96 6.50
CA ALA A 38 -16.08 3.25 7.15
C ALA A 38 -17.03 4.12 6.32
N VAL A 39 -16.86 4.13 4.99
CA VAL A 39 -17.73 4.86 4.08
C VAL A 39 -19.16 4.32 4.13
N LYS A 40 -19.33 3.00 4.16
CA LYS A 40 -20.65 2.36 4.28
C LYS A 40 -21.34 2.68 5.60
N GLU A 41 -20.56 2.76 6.69
CA GLU A 41 -21.10 3.11 8.01
C GLU A 41 -21.47 4.59 8.12
N GLY A 42 -20.91 5.44 7.26
CA GLY A 42 -21.20 6.86 7.25
C GLY A 42 -20.55 7.65 8.37
N ASP A 43 -19.54 7.08 9.05
CA ASP A 43 -18.79 7.77 10.10
C ASP A 43 -17.68 8.61 9.45
N GLN A 44 -17.92 9.91 9.29
CA GLN A 44 -17.00 10.81 8.62
C GLN A 44 -15.64 10.93 9.30
N ASN A 45 -15.61 10.88 10.62
CA ASN A 45 -14.36 10.93 11.37
C ASN A 45 -13.51 9.70 11.09
N ARG A 46 -14.14 8.54 11.06
CA ARG A 46 -13.47 7.28 10.74
C ARG A 46 -13.03 7.24 9.28
N VAL A 47 -13.87 7.73 8.38
CA VAL A 47 -13.52 7.82 6.94
C VAL A 47 -12.27 8.66 6.74
N ALA A 48 -12.20 9.83 7.39
CA ALA A 48 -11.03 10.71 7.28
C ALA A 48 -9.77 10.05 7.81
N ALA A 49 -9.86 9.36 8.96
CA ALA A 49 -8.74 8.68 9.58
C ALA A 49 -8.24 7.51 8.72
N GLU A 50 -9.16 6.67 8.24
CA GLU A 50 -8.81 5.52 7.41
C GLU A 50 -8.26 5.95 6.04
N HIS A 51 -8.81 7.00 5.46
CA HIS A 51 -8.32 7.55 4.20
C HIS A 51 -6.88 8.06 4.35
N ARG A 52 -6.61 8.81 5.41
CA ARG A 52 -5.28 9.33 5.70
C ARG A 52 -4.26 8.21 5.87
N GLU A 53 -4.63 7.17 6.60
CA GLU A 53 -3.78 6.01 6.84
C GLU A 53 -3.48 5.26 5.53
N LEU A 54 -4.48 5.07 4.68
CA LEU A 54 -4.30 4.41 3.39
C LEU A 54 -3.35 5.20 2.48
N VAL A 55 -3.54 6.52 2.38
CA VAL A 55 -2.68 7.38 1.56
C VAL A 55 -1.24 7.32 2.06
N ARG A 56 -1.04 7.42 3.37
CA ARG A 56 0.28 7.33 3.99
C ARG A 56 0.95 6.00 3.63
N TRP A 57 0.22 4.91 3.73
CA TRP A 57 0.75 3.58 3.45
C TRP A 57 1.09 3.39 1.97
N LEU A 58 0.22 3.87 1.06
CA LEU A 58 0.47 3.81 -0.38
C LEU A 58 1.71 4.61 -0.76
N ASP A 59 1.89 5.79 -0.19
CA ASP A 59 3.08 6.61 -0.42
C ASP A 59 4.34 5.91 0.07
N ARG A 60 4.27 5.28 1.24
CA ARG A 60 5.39 4.52 1.80
C ARG A 60 5.71 3.30 0.95
N ALA A 61 4.69 2.58 0.47
CA ALA A 61 4.88 1.43 -0.40
C ALA A 61 5.54 1.82 -1.73
N ALA A 62 5.15 2.96 -2.30
CA ALA A 62 5.77 3.49 -3.51
C ALA A 62 7.23 3.89 -3.26
N ALA A 63 7.51 4.55 -2.14
CA ALA A 63 8.86 4.95 -1.76
C ALA A 63 9.79 3.74 -1.57
N ARG A 64 9.24 2.63 -1.09
CA ARG A 64 9.99 1.38 -0.89
C ARG A 64 10.10 0.52 -2.16
N GLY A 65 9.40 0.91 -3.23
CA GLY A 65 9.38 0.13 -4.47
C GLY A 65 8.45 -1.09 -4.43
N ALA A 66 7.63 -1.23 -3.38
CA ALA A 66 6.66 -2.31 -3.28
C ALA A 66 5.51 -2.13 -4.27
N LEU A 67 5.16 -0.89 -4.58
CA LEU A 67 4.19 -0.52 -5.60
C LEU A 67 4.83 0.50 -6.54
N HIS A 68 4.51 0.40 -7.82
CA HIS A 68 4.91 1.43 -8.78
C HIS A 68 4.17 2.73 -8.44
N ARG A 69 4.86 3.88 -8.61
CA ARG A 69 4.29 5.19 -8.30
C ARG A 69 2.94 5.45 -9.00
N ASN A 70 2.80 4.97 -10.24
CA ASN A 70 1.55 5.12 -10.99
C ASN A 70 0.43 4.30 -10.39
N THR A 71 0.72 3.09 -9.92
CA THR A 71 -0.26 2.24 -9.23
C THR A 71 -0.69 2.87 -7.92
N ALA A 72 0.25 3.41 -7.14
CA ALA A 72 -0.05 4.09 -5.89
C ALA A 72 -0.92 5.33 -6.15
N ALA A 73 -0.60 6.12 -7.16
CA ALA A 73 -1.38 7.31 -7.54
C ALA A 73 -2.80 6.93 -7.94
N ARG A 74 -2.97 5.86 -8.73
CA ARG A 74 -4.30 5.37 -9.15
C ARG A 74 -5.12 4.93 -7.94
N ARG A 75 -4.52 4.19 -7.02
CA ARG A 75 -5.20 3.73 -5.80
C ARG A 75 -5.58 4.88 -4.88
N LYS A 76 -4.72 5.89 -4.76
CA LYS A 76 -5.03 7.11 -4.00
C LYS A 76 -6.22 7.84 -4.62
N ALA A 77 -6.25 7.94 -5.95
CA ALA A 77 -7.36 8.57 -6.66
C ALA A 77 -8.67 7.80 -6.46
N GLN A 78 -8.64 6.48 -6.51
CA GLN A 78 -9.80 5.63 -6.24
C GLN A 78 -10.33 5.85 -4.82
N ALA A 79 -9.44 5.91 -3.84
CA ALA A 79 -9.82 6.16 -2.45
C ALA A 79 -10.47 7.53 -2.28
N SER A 80 -9.92 8.56 -2.92
CA SER A 80 -10.47 9.91 -2.89
C SER A 80 -11.87 9.98 -3.50
N ARG A 81 -12.10 9.27 -4.61
CA ARG A 81 -13.42 9.19 -5.24
C ARG A 81 -14.42 8.49 -4.33
N LEU A 82 -14.02 7.41 -3.70
CA LEU A 82 -14.88 6.66 -2.78
C LEU A 82 -15.33 7.55 -1.62
N VAL A 83 -14.44 8.34 -1.06
CA VAL A 83 -14.75 9.30 0.00
C VAL A 83 -15.69 10.39 -0.51
N ALA A 84 -15.45 10.91 -1.71
CA ALA A 84 -16.24 11.99 -2.29
C ALA A 84 -17.67 11.55 -2.65
N GLU A 85 -17.83 10.34 -3.15
CA GLU A 85 -19.13 9.81 -3.60
C GLU A 85 -20.17 9.69 -2.48
N LYS A 86 -19.71 9.61 -1.23
CA LYS A 86 -20.57 9.40 -0.07
C LYS A 86 -20.93 10.70 0.68
N ARG A 87 -20.56 11.85 0.18
CA ARG A 87 -20.90 13.14 0.79
C ARG A 87 -22.34 13.55 0.47
#